data_7efefa69189e71bfbcd7a47ef1795ae8
#
_entry.id   7efefa69189e71bfbcd7a47ef1795ae8
#
_cell.length_a   1.000
_cell.length_b   1.000
_cell.length_c   1.000
_cell.angle_alpha   90.00
_cell.angle_beta   90.00
_cell.angle_gamma   90.00
#
_symmetry.space_group_name_H-M   'P 1'
#
loop_
_entity.id
_entity.type
_entity.pdbx_description
1 polymer ?
#
loop_
_entity_poly.entity_id
_entity_poly.type
_entity_poly.pdbx_seq_one_letter_code
_entity_poly.pdbx_strand_id
1 'polypeptide(L)'
;VHTAHHFNWVQIAGAIKHPDKGRRLDLNKSIEETTGVNDASVTLYPVDGYGDANILRQLIKDEKPDAIMLITDPRYFTWLFNMEHEIRKTIPITYLNIWDDYPAPMYNKAYYEACDLLMGISKQTVNINKIVLGEDKGNRIFKYIPHGLDSNLFKPLDPEDVEFKKFKNNFFNKNIPEFVVFFNSRNIRRKQIPDTMLAFRSFLDSLPKEKADKCKFVLHTEGVSDHGTDLYKVKEYFFDETYPNAIQFSHKKLTTSELNY
;
A
#
# COMPACT_ATOMS: atom_id res chain seq x y z
N VAL A 1 2.38 14.39 -2.10
CA VAL A 1 2.91 14.95 -3.35
C VAL A 1 1.78 15.57 -4.16
N HIS A 2 0.82 14.79 -4.73
CA HIS A 2 -0.24 15.30 -5.62
C HIS A 2 -1.27 16.23 -4.98
N THR A 3 -1.30 16.36 -3.66
CA THR A 3 -2.20 17.26 -2.94
C THR A 3 -1.48 18.48 -2.33
N ALA A 4 -0.19 18.64 -2.63
CA ALA A 4 0.64 19.70 -2.06
C ALA A 4 0.20 21.13 -2.46
N HIS A 5 -0.52 21.26 -3.59
CA HIS A 5 -1.11 22.53 -4.04
C HIS A 5 -2.48 22.84 -3.39
N HIS A 6 -3.03 21.91 -2.60
CA HIS A 6 -4.30 22.11 -1.90
C HIS A 6 -4.14 22.23 -0.39
N PHE A 7 -3.09 21.62 0.17
CA PHE A 7 -2.90 21.48 1.60
C PHE A 7 -1.44 21.71 1.99
N ASN A 8 -1.24 22.38 3.10
CA ASN A 8 0.03 22.39 3.81
C ASN A 8 0.12 21.14 4.67
N TRP A 9 1.06 20.27 4.37
CA TRP A 9 1.20 18.99 5.05
C TRP A 9 2.23 19.03 6.16
N VAL A 10 1.82 18.63 7.35
CA VAL A 10 2.72 18.31 8.47
C VAL A 10 2.55 16.83 8.80
N GLN A 11 3.58 16.05 8.61
CA GLN A 11 3.50 14.60 8.76
C GLN A 11 4.36 14.11 9.92
N ILE A 12 3.75 13.40 10.88
CA ILE A 12 4.46 12.50 11.79
C ILE A 12 4.85 11.27 10.99
N ALA A 13 6.13 11.14 10.64
CA ALA A 13 6.66 10.03 9.88
C ALA A 13 7.03 8.89 10.83
N GLY A 14 6.07 8.02 11.08
CA GLY A 14 6.19 6.92 12.03
C GLY A 14 6.89 5.69 11.48
N ALA A 15 7.37 4.85 12.41
CA ALA A 15 7.95 3.54 12.15
C ALA A 15 9.21 3.55 11.26
N ILE A 16 9.89 4.67 11.10
CA ILE A 16 11.14 4.79 10.35
C ILE A 16 12.34 5.02 11.30
N LYS A 17 13.43 4.35 11.01
CA LYS A 17 14.72 4.60 11.68
C LYS A 17 15.44 5.69 10.91
N HIS A 18 15.11 6.95 11.16
CA HIS A 18 15.70 8.08 10.43
C HIS A 18 16.80 8.75 11.27
N PRO A 19 17.94 9.15 10.67
CA PRO A 19 19.02 9.82 11.41
C PRO A 19 18.59 11.16 12.01
N ASP A 20 17.65 11.86 11.38
CA ASP A 20 17.10 13.13 11.86
C ASP A 20 15.84 12.96 12.73
N LYS A 21 15.70 11.85 13.43
CA LYS A 21 14.60 11.63 14.37
C LYS A 21 14.43 12.81 15.34
N GLY A 22 13.19 13.27 15.49
CA GLY A 22 12.81 14.37 16.37
C GLY A 22 13.13 15.76 15.80
N ARG A 23 13.68 15.86 14.59
CA ARG A 23 13.91 17.14 13.91
C ARG A 23 12.75 17.47 12.97
N ARG A 24 12.55 18.76 12.75
CA ARG A 24 11.66 19.27 11.71
C ARG A 24 12.39 19.29 10.38
N LEU A 25 11.90 18.52 9.42
CA LEU A 25 12.47 18.48 8.06
C LEU A 25 11.52 19.21 7.10
N ASP A 26 12.04 20.20 6.42
CA ASP A 26 11.34 20.91 5.36
C ASP A 26 11.58 20.21 4.03
N LEU A 27 10.51 19.81 3.36
CA LEU A 27 10.55 19.11 2.07
C LEU A 27 10.04 19.99 0.91
N ASN A 28 9.77 21.27 1.14
CA ASN A 28 9.15 22.17 0.17
C ASN A 28 9.89 22.17 -1.17
N LYS A 29 11.21 22.37 -1.12
CA LYS A 29 12.05 22.36 -2.34
C LYS A 29 12.01 21.02 -3.09
N SER A 30 12.09 19.91 -2.37
CA SER A 30 12.01 18.57 -2.99
C SER A 30 10.65 18.31 -3.62
N ILE A 31 9.58 18.80 -3.01
CA ILE A 31 8.23 18.67 -3.58
C ILE A 31 8.07 19.58 -4.79
N GLU A 32 8.57 20.81 -4.75
CA GLU A 32 8.60 21.73 -5.90
C GLU A 32 9.34 21.11 -7.09
N GLU A 33 10.54 20.60 -6.87
CA GLU A 33 11.34 19.93 -7.91
C GLU A 33 10.63 18.69 -8.52
N THR A 34 9.88 17.97 -7.69
CA THR A 34 9.19 16.73 -8.12
C THR A 34 7.85 16.99 -8.82
N THR A 35 7.13 18.04 -8.40
CA THR A 35 5.73 18.27 -8.82
C THR A 35 5.53 19.55 -9.62
N GLY A 36 6.49 20.48 -9.60
CA GLY A 36 6.35 21.82 -10.17
C GLY A 36 5.45 22.76 -9.36
N VAL A 37 5.05 22.39 -8.14
CA VAL A 37 4.22 23.21 -7.25
C VAL A 37 5.12 24.17 -6.44
N ASN A 38 5.14 25.43 -6.81
CA ASN A 38 6.09 26.42 -6.28
C ASN A 38 5.77 26.89 -4.84
N ASP A 39 4.55 26.67 -4.36
CA ASP A 39 4.09 27.09 -3.03
C ASP A 39 3.79 25.90 -2.10
N ALA A 40 4.28 24.73 -2.47
CA ALA A 40 4.09 23.54 -1.66
C ALA A 40 4.70 23.69 -0.25
N SER A 41 3.91 23.39 0.77
CA SER A 41 4.38 23.35 2.16
C SER A 41 4.23 21.91 2.71
N VAL A 42 5.36 21.22 2.84
CA VAL A 42 5.42 19.85 3.35
C VAL A 42 6.51 19.74 4.39
N THR A 43 6.10 19.47 5.61
CA THR A 43 7.00 19.28 6.76
C THR A 43 6.92 17.86 7.27
N LEU A 44 8.06 17.27 7.59
CA LEU A 44 8.17 15.90 8.09
C LEU A 44 8.81 15.90 9.49
N TYR A 45 8.22 15.14 10.40
CA TYR A 45 8.78 14.86 11.73
C TYR A 45 9.04 13.35 11.87
N PRO A 46 10.28 12.88 11.64
CA PRO A 46 10.62 11.48 11.82
C PRO A 46 10.53 11.08 13.29
N VAL A 47 9.81 10.00 13.58
CA VAL A 47 9.65 9.46 14.94
C VAL A 47 9.78 7.94 14.95
N ASP A 48 10.10 7.38 16.11
CA ASP A 48 9.97 5.95 16.32
C ASP A 48 8.49 5.58 16.54
N GLY A 49 8.07 4.42 16.04
CA GLY A 49 6.68 4.00 16.15
C GLY A 49 5.73 4.93 15.41
N TYR A 50 4.61 5.26 16.03
CA TYR A 50 3.53 6.06 15.41
C TYR A 50 3.27 7.37 16.14
N GLY A 51 4.25 7.87 16.90
CA GLY A 51 4.12 9.07 17.70
C GLY A 51 3.54 8.80 19.09
N ASP A 52 3.31 9.87 19.83
CA ASP A 52 2.70 9.88 21.16
C ASP A 52 1.96 11.20 21.44
N ALA A 53 1.25 11.24 22.58
CA ALA A 53 0.46 12.39 22.99
C ALA A 53 1.28 13.68 23.17
N ASN A 54 2.52 13.59 23.65
CA ASN A 54 3.35 14.78 23.90
C ASN A 54 3.86 15.37 22.57
N ILE A 55 4.28 14.50 21.64
CA ILE A 55 4.67 14.90 20.28
C ILE A 55 3.50 15.62 19.61
N LEU A 56 2.29 15.05 19.67
CA LEU A 56 1.13 15.67 19.04
C LEU A 56 0.77 17.02 19.67
N ARG A 57 0.77 17.13 21.00
CA ARG A 57 0.52 18.43 21.67
C ARG A 57 1.51 19.51 21.27
N GLN A 58 2.79 19.14 21.15
CA GLN A 58 3.82 20.06 20.70
C GLN A 58 3.56 20.49 19.25
N LEU A 59 3.25 19.55 18.34
CA LEU A 59 2.95 19.86 16.95
C LEU A 59 1.69 20.72 16.79
N ILE A 60 0.64 20.47 17.56
CA ILE A 60 -0.57 21.31 17.55
C ILE A 60 -0.23 22.75 17.94
N LYS A 61 0.65 22.94 18.93
CA LYS A 61 1.08 24.26 19.37
C LYS A 61 1.92 24.98 18.31
N ASP A 62 2.85 24.26 17.70
CA ASP A 62 3.86 24.84 16.80
C ASP A 62 3.30 25.04 15.38
N GLU A 63 2.59 24.06 14.86
CA GLU A 63 2.14 24.01 13.46
C GLU A 63 0.66 24.43 13.28
N LYS A 64 -0.12 24.46 14.36
CA LYS A 64 -1.53 24.89 14.39
C LYS A 64 -2.38 24.27 13.27
N PRO A 65 -2.48 22.95 13.19
CA PRO A 65 -3.18 22.27 12.11
C PRO A 65 -4.68 22.53 12.16
N ASP A 66 -5.33 22.66 10.99
CA ASP A 66 -6.77 22.79 10.86
C ASP A 66 -7.51 21.45 10.98
N ALA A 67 -6.82 20.34 10.71
CA ALA A 67 -7.36 18.99 10.83
C ALA A 67 -6.25 17.97 11.09
N ILE A 68 -6.59 16.86 11.72
CA ILE A 68 -5.71 15.68 11.88
C ILE A 68 -6.23 14.57 11.00
N MET A 69 -5.33 13.99 10.19
CA MET A 69 -5.64 12.86 9.32
C MET A 69 -4.86 11.63 9.75
N LEU A 70 -5.57 10.54 10.01
CA LEU A 70 -5.01 9.24 10.33
C LEU A 70 -5.15 8.28 9.16
N ILE A 71 -4.15 7.45 8.96
CA ILE A 71 -4.13 6.37 7.96
C ILE A 71 -3.58 5.11 8.63
N THR A 72 -3.99 3.94 8.19
CA THR A 72 -3.60 2.60 8.65
C THR A 72 -4.43 2.09 9.84
N ASP A 73 -3.95 1.08 10.55
CA ASP A 73 -4.69 0.41 11.63
C ASP A 73 -4.89 1.36 12.83
N PRO A 74 -6.13 1.58 13.29
CA PRO A 74 -6.42 2.55 14.36
C PRO A 74 -5.77 2.17 15.69
N ARG A 75 -5.43 0.90 15.91
CA ARG A 75 -4.78 0.42 17.14
C ARG A 75 -3.40 1.04 17.38
N TYR A 76 -2.72 1.48 16.33
CA TYR A 76 -1.46 2.23 16.46
C TYR A 76 -1.64 3.64 17.02
N PHE A 77 -2.87 4.17 17.03
CA PHE A 77 -3.20 5.51 17.47
C PHE A 77 -4.09 5.55 18.72
N THR A 78 -4.09 4.46 19.52
CA THR A 78 -4.87 4.39 20.77
C THR A 78 -4.57 5.58 21.69
N TRP A 79 -3.32 6.01 21.75
CA TRP A 79 -2.89 7.18 22.52
C TRP A 79 -3.56 8.48 22.03
N LEU A 80 -3.81 8.64 20.73
CA LEU A 80 -4.49 9.80 20.15
C LEU A 80 -6.00 9.74 20.45
N PHE A 81 -6.61 8.58 20.28
CA PHE A 81 -8.03 8.40 20.57
C PHE A 81 -8.35 8.60 22.05
N ASN A 82 -7.42 8.28 22.96
CA ASN A 82 -7.59 8.55 24.40
C ASN A 82 -7.59 10.05 24.74
N MET A 83 -7.09 10.90 23.86
CA MET A 83 -7.11 12.35 24.02
C MET A 83 -8.04 13.07 23.03
N GLU A 84 -8.91 12.34 22.32
CA GLU A 84 -9.81 12.91 21.30
C GLU A 84 -10.67 14.06 21.83
N HIS A 85 -11.15 13.95 23.08
CA HIS A 85 -11.97 14.97 23.75
C HIS A 85 -11.20 16.29 23.99
N GLU A 86 -9.87 16.25 24.09
CA GLU A 86 -9.00 17.43 24.15
C GLU A 86 -8.88 18.07 22.75
N ILE A 87 -8.62 17.24 21.73
CA ILE A 87 -8.31 17.67 20.37
C ILE A 87 -9.56 18.20 19.66
N ARG A 88 -10.66 17.43 19.68
CA ARG A 88 -11.90 17.72 18.93
C ARG A 88 -12.67 18.95 19.39
N LYS A 89 -12.20 19.62 20.44
CA LYS A 89 -12.73 20.95 20.80
C LYS A 89 -12.48 21.99 19.72
N THR A 90 -11.38 21.83 18.99
CA THR A 90 -10.91 22.84 18.03
C THR A 90 -10.42 22.23 16.70
N ILE A 91 -10.02 20.95 16.67
CA ILE A 91 -9.39 20.32 15.52
C ILE A 91 -10.15 19.02 15.21
N PRO A 92 -10.79 18.89 14.05
CA PRO A 92 -11.46 17.65 13.65
C PRO A 92 -10.45 16.53 13.39
N ILE A 93 -10.86 15.31 13.73
CA ILE A 93 -10.09 14.09 13.45
C ILE A 93 -10.72 13.39 12.25
N THR A 94 -9.90 13.14 11.23
CA THR A 94 -10.28 12.41 10.02
C THR A 94 -9.51 11.11 9.94
N TYR A 95 -10.15 10.05 9.49
CA TYR A 95 -9.53 8.73 9.40
C TYR A 95 -9.78 8.07 8.05
N LEU A 96 -8.69 7.75 7.33
CA LEU A 96 -8.74 6.91 6.14
C LEU A 96 -8.60 5.44 6.56
N ASN A 97 -9.75 4.78 6.64
CA ASN A 97 -9.84 3.37 7.02
C ASN A 97 -9.48 2.47 5.84
N ILE A 98 -8.59 1.52 6.09
CA ILE A 98 -8.10 0.53 5.12
C ILE A 98 -8.65 -0.88 5.37
N TRP A 99 -9.62 -1.04 6.29
CA TRP A 99 -10.20 -2.33 6.62
C TRP A 99 -10.98 -2.91 5.44
N ASP A 100 -10.62 -4.11 5.02
CA ASP A 100 -11.10 -4.74 3.78
C ASP A 100 -11.73 -6.13 3.97
N ASP A 101 -11.96 -6.56 5.23
CA ASP A 101 -12.40 -7.91 5.56
C ASP A 101 -13.60 -7.96 6.49
N TYR A 102 -14.30 -9.10 6.48
CA TYR A 102 -15.38 -9.45 7.40
C TYR A 102 -14.94 -10.61 8.33
N PRO A 103 -15.50 -10.68 9.54
CA PRO A 103 -16.58 -9.88 10.12
C PRO A 103 -16.17 -8.42 10.40
N ALA A 104 -17.15 -7.51 10.41
CA ALA A 104 -16.91 -6.10 10.73
C ALA A 104 -16.21 -5.97 12.11
N PRO A 105 -15.17 -5.13 12.22
CA PRO A 105 -14.35 -5.04 13.43
C PRO A 105 -15.05 -4.23 14.53
N MET A 106 -16.05 -4.82 15.18
CA MET A 106 -16.87 -4.14 16.21
C MET A 106 -16.01 -3.57 17.35
N TYR A 107 -14.85 -4.17 17.61
CA TYR A 107 -13.89 -3.70 18.60
C TYR A 107 -13.21 -2.36 18.23
N ASN A 108 -13.34 -1.90 16.97
CA ASN A 108 -12.84 -0.60 16.53
C ASN A 108 -13.87 0.53 16.76
N LYS A 109 -15.06 0.24 17.32
CA LYS A 109 -16.16 1.21 17.46
C LYS A 109 -15.71 2.51 18.14
N ALA A 110 -15.01 2.43 19.25
CA ALA A 110 -14.53 3.60 19.98
C ALA A 110 -13.58 4.49 19.14
N TYR A 111 -12.75 3.89 18.29
CA TYR A 111 -11.87 4.64 17.38
C TYR A 111 -12.67 5.39 16.31
N TYR A 112 -13.71 4.74 15.75
CA TYR A 112 -14.55 5.36 14.72
C TYR A 112 -15.44 6.45 15.31
N GLU A 113 -15.90 6.28 16.56
CA GLU A 113 -16.64 7.29 17.32
C GLU A 113 -15.82 8.54 17.61
N ALA A 114 -14.50 8.39 17.74
CA ALA A 114 -13.58 9.49 17.96
C ALA A 114 -13.24 10.32 16.68
N CYS A 115 -13.80 9.94 15.52
CA CYS A 115 -13.54 10.63 14.25
C CYS A 115 -14.74 11.43 13.78
N ASP A 116 -14.50 12.58 13.15
CA ASP A 116 -15.50 13.46 12.54
C ASP A 116 -15.78 13.07 11.08
N LEU A 117 -14.72 12.63 10.37
CA LEU A 117 -14.81 12.12 9.00
C LEU A 117 -14.17 10.72 8.93
N LEU A 118 -14.96 9.76 8.45
CA LEU A 118 -14.51 8.40 8.15
C LEU A 118 -14.46 8.19 6.63
N MET A 119 -13.26 8.07 6.10
CA MET A 119 -13.00 7.75 4.71
C MET A 119 -12.72 6.26 4.57
N GLY A 120 -13.31 5.60 3.60
CA GLY A 120 -13.04 4.18 3.29
C GLY A 120 -12.37 4.04 1.94
N ILE A 121 -11.34 3.20 1.85
CA ILE A 121 -10.63 2.91 0.60
C ILE A 121 -11.49 2.17 -0.43
N SER A 122 -12.58 1.54 0.01
CA SER A 122 -13.56 0.86 -0.82
C SER A 122 -14.98 1.16 -0.36
N LYS A 123 -15.97 0.89 -1.22
CA LYS A 123 -17.38 0.95 -0.83
C LYS A 123 -17.70 -0.05 0.29
N GLN A 124 -17.02 -1.21 0.31
CA GLN A 124 -17.10 -2.19 1.38
C GLN A 124 -16.61 -1.59 2.69
N THR A 125 -15.45 -0.93 2.71
CA THR A 125 -14.90 -0.28 3.91
C THR A 125 -15.85 0.80 4.45
N VAL A 126 -16.45 1.60 3.57
CA VAL A 126 -17.47 2.58 3.98
C VAL A 126 -18.68 1.90 4.63
N ASN A 127 -19.13 0.76 4.08
CA ASN A 127 -20.21 -0.01 4.67
C ASN A 127 -19.81 -0.62 6.02
N ILE A 128 -18.62 -1.14 6.15
CA ILE A 128 -18.05 -1.64 7.42
C ILE A 128 -18.05 -0.54 8.47
N ASN A 129 -17.59 0.67 8.14
CA ASN A 129 -17.63 1.81 9.05
C ASN A 129 -19.05 2.09 9.59
N LYS A 130 -20.05 2.03 8.70
CA LYS A 130 -21.47 2.21 9.07
C LYS A 130 -22.01 1.08 9.95
N ILE A 131 -21.62 -0.16 9.67
CA ILE A 131 -21.99 -1.33 10.47
C ILE A 131 -21.42 -1.21 11.89
N VAL A 132 -20.12 -0.89 12.00
CA VAL A 132 -19.44 -0.78 13.30
C VAL A 132 -20.06 0.31 14.18
N LEU A 133 -20.42 1.44 13.60
CA LEU A 133 -21.07 2.54 14.34
C LEU A 133 -22.56 2.28 14.64
N GLY A 134 -23.21 1.41 13.87
CA GLY A 134 -24.61 1.10 14.02
C GLY A 134 -25.51 2.31 13.75
N GLU A 135 -26.55 2.46 14.57
CA GLU A 135 -27.51 3.59 14.48
C GLU A 135 -26.91 4.90 15.01
N ASP A 136 -25.97 4.82 15.94
CA ASP A 136 -25.30 5.98 16.55
C ASP A 136 -24.19 6.52 15.64
N LYS A 137 -24.60 7.01 14.48
CA LYS A 137 -23.65 7.62 13.52
C LYS A 137 -23.31 9.07 13.89
N GLY A 138 -24.11 9.70 14.73
CA GLY A 138 -23.97 11.12 15.06
C GLY A 138 -23.93 12.00 13.80
N ASN A 139 -23.22 13.12 13.86
CA ASN A 139 -22.99 14.02 12.72
C ASN A 139 -21.78 13.64 11.86
N ARG A 140 -21.33 12.38 11.91
CA ARG A 140 -20.12 11.93 11.20
C ARG A 140 -20.34 11.87 9.71
N ILE A 141 -19.30 12.27 8.98
CA ILE A 141 -19.29 12.25 7.53
C ILE A 141 -18.61 10.95 7.06
N PHE A 142 -19.23 10.28 6.09
CA PHE A 142 -18.66 9.09 5.45
C PHE A 142 -18.33 9.40 3.99
N LYS A 143 -17.12 9.08 3.57
CA LYS A 143 -16.69 9.26 2.18
C LYS A 143 -15.96 8.01 1.67
N TYR A 144 -16.17 7.72 0.40
CA TYR A 144 -15.38 6.76 -0.35
C TYR A 144 -14.21 7.48 -1.01
N ILE A 145 -12.99 7.11 -0.63
CA ILE A 145 -11.74 7.66 -1.16
C ILE A 145 -10.84 6.48 -1.52
N PRO A 146 -10.84 6.03 -2.78
CA PRO A 146 -9.98 4.93 -3.19
C PRO A 146 -8.50 5.32 -3.15
N HIS A 147 -7.63 4.32 -3.09
CA HIS A 147 -6.22 4.54 -3.32
C HIS A 147 -5.99 5.11 -4.73
N GLY A 148 -5.18 6.15 -4.82
CA GLY A 148 -4.77 6.74 -6.09
C GLY A 148 -3.48 6.11 -6.61
N LEU A 149 -3.32 6.15 -7.91
CA LEU A 149 -2.07 5.88 -8.60
C LEU A 149 -1.64 7.11 -9.40
N ASP A 150 -0.34 7.33 -9.49
CA ASP A 150 0.19 8.34 -10.40
C ASP A 150 0.10 7.83 -11.83
N SER A 151 -0.84 8.36 -12.60
CA SER A 151 -1.09 7.97 -13.99
C SER A 151 0.03 8.40 -14.96
N ASN A 152 0.95 9.26 -14.54
CA ASN A 152 2.14 9.58 -15.32
C ASN A 152 3.19 8.46 -15.21
N LEU A 153 3.24 7.79 -14.06
CA LEU A 153 4.17 6.70 -13.77
C LEU A 153 3.58 5.33 -14.12
N PHE A 154 2.33 5.09 -13.70
CA PHE A 154 1.64 3.81 -13.93
C PHE A 154 0.57 3.97 -15.00
N LYS A 155 0.91 3.61 -16.23
CA LYS A 155 0.05 3.75 -17.40
C LYS A 155 0.26 2.61 -18.40
N PRO A 156 -0.72 2.33 -19.25
CA PRO A 156 -0.50 1.43 -20.37
C PRO A 156 0.68 1.90 -21.24
N LEU A 157 1.54 0.97 -21.59
CA LEU A 157 2.71 1.24 -22.42
C LEU A 157 2.42 0.92 -23.89
N ASP A 158 3.07 1.64 -24.77
CA ASP A 158 3.10 1.29 -26.18
C ASP A 158 3.89 -0.04 -26.32
N PRO A 159 3.32 -1.09 -26.94
CA PRO A 159 4.03 -2.33 -27.21
C PRO A 159 5.34 -2.13 -28.01
N GLU A 160 5.41 -1.03 -28.77
CA GLU A 160 6.58 -0.67 -29.58
C GLU A 160 7.62 0.17 -28.82
N ASP A 161 7.35 0.56 -27.57
CA ASP A 161 8.30 1.31 -26.73
C ASP A 161 9.64 0.57 -26.62
N VAL A 162 10.72 1.29 -26.94
CA VAL A 162 12.07 0.71 -27.02
C VAL A 162 12.58 0.21 -25.68
N GLU A 163 12.38 0.97 -24.63
CA GLU A 163 12.87 0.60 -23.29
C GLU A 163 12.03 -0.55 -22.72
N PHE A 164 10.75 -0.58 -22.96
CA PHE A 164 9.87 -1.69 -22.61
C PHE A 164 10.31 -3.00 -23.33
N LYS A 165 10.54 -2.93 -24.64
CA LYS A 165 11.05 -4.09 -25.41
C LYS A 165 12.41 -4.57 -24.88
N LYS A 166 13.30 -3.65 -24.60
CA LYS A 166 14.62 -3.96 -24.02
C LYS A 166 14.50 -4.61 -22.63
N PHE A 167 13.60 -4.06 -21.77
CA PHE A 167 13.31 -4.65 -20.46
C PHE A 167 12.80 -6.09 -20.62
N LYS A 168 11.77 -6.32 -21.44
CA LYS A 168 11.21 -7.67 -21.69
C LYS A 168 12.27 -8.66 -22.18
N ASN A 169 13.08 -8.25 -23.15
CA ASN A 169 14.13 -9.09 -23.68
C ASN A 169 15.17 -9.50 -22.63
N ASN A 170 15.56 -8.56 -21.78
CA ASN A 170 16.50 -8.82 -20.69
C ASN A 170 15.87 -9.67 -19.59
N PHE A 171 14.63 -9.34 -19.20
CA PHE A 171 13.92 -10.00 -18.12
C PHE A 171 13.61 -11.47 -18.42
N PHE A 172 13.28 -11.78 -19.67
CA PHE A 172 12.99 -13.14 -20.12
C PHE A 172 14.16 -13.81 -20.88
N ASN A 173 15.37 -13.24 -20.81
CA ASN A 173 16.54 -13.77 -21.51
C ASN A 173 16.27 -14.05 -23.00
N LYS A 174 15.58 -13.13 -23.68
CA LYS A 174 15.13 -13.21 -25.09
C LYS A 174 14.10 -14.32 -25.39
N ASN A 175 13.68 -15.08 -24.38
CA ASN A 175 12.63 -16.10 -24.52
C ASN A 175 11.31 -15.54 -23.96
N ILE A 176 10.74 -14.57 -24.69
CA ILE A 176 9.53 -13.85 -24.27
C ILE A 176 8.33 -14.78 -24.34
N PRO A 177 7.62 -15.02 -23.23
CA PRO A 177 6.43 -15.85 -23.22
C PRO A 177 5.26 -15.16 -23.94
N GLU A 178 4.32 -15.94 -24.47
CA GLU A 178 3.08 -15.43 -25.07
C GLU A 178 2.07 -14.99 -24.01
N PHE A 179 2.09 -15.64 -22.84
CA PHE A 179 1.20 -15.31 -21.73
C PHE A 179 1.98 -15.25 -20.41
N VAL A 180 1.77 -14.18 -19.66
CA VAL A 180 2.43 -13.94 -18.36
C VAL A 180 1.38 -13.71 -17.29
N VAL A 181 1.46 -14.50 -16.21
CA VAL A 181 0.83 -14.19 -14.93
C VAL A 181 1.87 -13.52 -14.05
N PHE A 182 1.53 -12.42 -13.42
CA PHE A 182 2.43 -11.67 -12.55
C PHE A 182 1.88 -11.60 -11.13
N PHE A 183 2.72 -11.90 -10.15
CA PHE A 183 2.42 -11.77 -8.74
C PHE A 183 3.48 -10.93 -8.06
N ASN A 184 3.07 -9.85 -7.39
CA ASN A 184 3.94 -8.97 -6.63
C ASN A 184 3.40 -8.81 -5.22
N SER A 185 4.02 -9.47 -4.25
CA SER A 185 3.70 -9.34 -2.84
C SER A 185 4.81 -9.95 -1.97
N ARG A 186 4.80 -9.65 -0.67
CA ARG A 186 5.66 -10.34 0.30
C ARG A 186 5.25 -11.81 0.41
N ASN A 187 6.23 -12.68 0.58
CA ASN A 187 5.99 -14.09 0.88
C ASN A 187 5.58 -14.24 2.35
N ILE A 188 4.28 -14.16 2.60
CA ILE A 188 3.64 -14.36 3.90
C ILE A 188 2.41 -15.26 3.74
N ARG A 189 2.08 -16.03 4.78
CA ARG A 189 1.05 -17.09 4.72
C ARG A 189 -0.30 -16.61 4.18
N ARG A 190 -0.79 -15.43 4.62
CA ARG A 190 -2.10 -14.91 4.17
C ARG A 190 -2.18 -14.58 2.68
N LYS A 191 -1.05 -14.55 1.97
CA LYS A 191 -1.01 -14.30 0.51
C LYS A 191 -1.22 -15.55 -0.32
N GLN A 192 -1.24 -16.71 0.30
CA GLN A 192 -1.59 -18.00 -0.32
C GLN A 192 -0.85 -18.23 -1.65
N ILE A 193 0.46 -17.93 -1.68
CA ILE A 193 1.27 -18.04 -2.91
C ILE A 193 1.33 -19.49 -3.42
N PRO A 194 1.49 -20.53 -2.57
CA PRO A 194 1.45 -21.92 -3.00
C PRO A 194 0.14 -22.29 -3.70
N ASP A 195 -1.00 -21.82 -3.19
CA ASP A 195 -2.32 -22.09 -3.81
C ASP A 195 -2.43 -21.40 -5.17
N THR A 196 -1.89 -20.18 -5.30
CA THR A 196 -1.82 -19.47 -6.59
C THR A 196 -0.92 -20.20 -7.58
N MET A 197 0.21 -20.78 -7.11
CA MET A 197 1.07 -21.62 -7.94
C MET A 197 0.36 -22.90 -8.38
N LEU A 198 -0.37 -23.57 -7.49
CA LEU A 198 -1.18 -24.74 -7.83
C LEU A 198 -2.29 -24.41 -8.85
N ALA A 199 -2.95 -23.26 -8.68
CA ALA A 199 -3.94 -22.79 -9.64
C ALA A 199 -3.33 -22.56 -11.03
N PHE A 200 -2.13 -21.97 -11.09
CA PHE A 200 -1.40 -21.79 -12.34
C PHE A 200 -0.99 -23.16 -12.95
N ARG A 201 -0.57 -24.13 -12.13
CA ARG A 201 -0.30 -25.49 -12.59
C ARG A 201 -1.56 -26.10 -13.24
N SER A 202 -2.71 -26.02 -12.56
CA SER A 202 -3.99 -26.53 -13.08
C SER A 202 -4.40 -25.85 -14.39
N PHE A 203 -4.10 -24.55 -14.51
CA PHE A 203 -4.29 -23.82 -15.76
C PHE A 203 -3.41 -24.37 -16.88
N LEU A 204 -2.12 -24.61 -16.65
CA LEU A 204 -1.23 -25.20 -17.65
C LEU A 204 -1.69 -26.59 -18.09
N ASP A 205 -2.14 -27.44 -17.14
CA ASP A 205 -2.65 -28.77 -17.42
C ASP A 205 -3.93 -28.75 -18.28
N SER A 206 -4.68 -27.66 -18.27
CA SER A 206 -5.87 -27.47 -19.11
C SER A 206 -5.56 -27.07 -20.56
N LEU A 207 -4.30 -26.75 -20.86
CA LEU A 207 -3.86 -26.29 -22.18
C LEU A 207 -3.16 -27.41 -22.97
N PRO A 208 -3.19 -27.33 -24.31
CA PRO A 208 -2.25 -28.10 -25.13
C PRO A 208 -0.81 -27.76 -24.73
N LYS A 209 0.06 -28.78 -24.69
CA LYS A 209 1.45 -28.63 -24.24
C LYS A 209 2.20 -27.47 -24.90
N GLU A 210 2.03 -27.32 -26.21
CA GLU A 210 2.65 -26.24 -26.99
C GLU A 210 2.26 -24.82 -26.52
N LYS A 211 1.03 -24.67 -26.01
CA LYS A 211 0.55 -23.41 -25.44
C LYS A 211 1.01 -23.24 -23.98
N ALA A 212 0.97 -24.32 -23.22
CA ALA A 212 1.42 -24.32 -21.84
C ALA A 212 2.89 -23.89 -21.72
N ASP A 213 3.75 -24.40 -22.62
CA ASP A 213 5.18 -24.09 -22.65
C ASP A 213 5.50 -22.62 -22.97
N LYS A 214 4.54 -21.89 -23.51
CA LYS A 214 4.64 -20.44 -23.80
C LYS A 214 4.06 -19.56 -22.70
N CYS A 215 3.56 -20.16 -21.63
CA CYS A 215 3.04 -19.45 -20.46
C CYS A 215 4.13 -19.33 -19.38
N LYS A 216 4.11 -18.23 -18.64
CA LYS A 216 5.04 -18.01 -17.52
C LYS A 216 4.33 -17.36 -16.36
N PHE A 217 4.63 -17.81 -15.15
CA PHE A 217 4.25 -17.15 -13.92
C PHE A 217 5.47 -16.48 -13.29
N VAL A 218 5.45 -15.16 -13.25
CA VAL A 218 6.49 -14.34 -12.66
C VAL A 218 6.12 -14.02 -11.21
N LEU A 219 6.98 -14.42 -10.30
CA LEU A 219 6.85 -14.18 -8.86
C LEU A 219 7.86 -13.11 -8.42
N HIS A 220 7.41 -11.88 -8.24
CA HIS A 220 8.23 -10.81 -7.65
C HIS A 220 8.04 -10.84 -6.13
N THR A 221 8.81 -11.71 -5.49
CA THR A 221 8.72 -11.99 -4.05
C THR A 221 9.99 -12.68 -3.56
N GLU A 222 10.17 -12.75 -2.24
CA GLU A 222 11.20 -13.59 -1.62
C GLU A 222 10.84 -15.07 -1.83
N GLY A 223 11.79 -15.88 -2.32
CA GLY A 223 11.56 -17.31 -2.55
C GLY A 223 11.38 -18.10 -1.26
N VAL A 224 12.06 -17.70 -0.18
CA VAL A 224 11.95 -18.27 1.17
C VAL A 224 11.73 -17.16 2.18
N SER A 225 10.81 -17.33 3.11
CA SER A 225 10.52 -16.38 4.17
C SER A 225 10.06 -17.10 5.44
N ASP A 226 10.51 -16.63 6.60
CA ASP A 226 10.11 -17.16 7.92
C ASP A 226 8.59 -17.00 8.18
N HIS A 227 7.97 -16.03 7.54
CA HIS A 227 6.53 -15.75 7.65
C HIS A 227 5.69 -16.35 6.52
N GLY A 228 6.33 -17.04 5.59
CA GLY A 228 5.74 -17.58 4.37
C GLY A 228 6.02 -19.06 4.17
N THR A 229 6.37 -19.39 2.93
CA THR A 229 6.64 -20.76 2.48
C THR A 229 7.93 -20.78 1.65
N ASP A 230 8.63 -21.91 1.65
CA ASP A 230 9.71 -22.18 0.69
C ASP A 230 9.11 -22.41 -0.71
N LEU A 231 9.07 -21.36 -1.51
CA LEU A 231 8.47 -21.37 -2.84
C LEU A 231 9.33 -22.12 -3.87
N TYR A 232 10.61 -22.33 -3.59
CA TYR A 232 11.46 -23.15 -4.45
C TYR A 232 11.04 -24.63 -4.37
N LYS A 233 10.77 -25.12 -3.15
CA LYS A 233 10.23 -26.48 -2.97
C LYS A 233 8.83 -26.64 -3.55
N VAL A 234 8.00 -25.60 -3.47
CA VAL A 234 6.69 -25.61 -4.13
C VAL A 234 6.84 -25.69 -5.64
N LYS A 235 7.78 -24.93 -6.22
CA LYS A 235 8.11 -25.02 -7.65
C LYS A 235 8.59 -26.41 -8.03
N GLU A 236 9.56 -26.96 -7.29
CA GLU A 236 10.08 -28.32 -7.50
C GLU A 236 8.97 -29.36 -7.52
N TYR A 237 8.07 -29.30 -6.53
CA TYR A 237 6.98 -30.27 -6.40
C TYR A 237 5.93 -30.18 -7.51
N PHE A 238 5.53 -28.98 -7.90
CA PHE A 238 4.43 -28.80 -8.85
C PHE A 238 4.86 -28.66 -10.31
N PHE A 239 6.09 -28.23 -10.61
CA PHE A 239 6.45 -27.79 -11.96
C PHE A 239 7.67 -28.49 -12.55
N ASP A 240 8.69 -28.83 -11.79
CA ASP A 240 9.99 -29.16 -12.36
C ASP A 240 9.97 -30.41 -13.25
N GLU A 241 9.10 -31.37 -12.98
CA GLU A 241 8.95 -32.56 -13.83
C GLU A 241 8.26 -32.24 -15.18
N THR A 242 7.23 -31.40 -15.18
CA THR A 242 6.33 -31.23 -16.35
C THR A 242 6.52 -29.89 -17.05
N TYR A 243 6.75 -28.82 -16.29
CA TYR A 243 6.83 -27.42 -16.75
C TYR A 243 8.01 -26.67 -16.09
N PRO A 244 9.26 -27.15 -16.24
CA PRO A 244 10.41 -26.62 -15.48
C PRO A 244 10.67 -25.13 -15.68
N ASN A 245 10.22 -24.57 -16.81
CA ASN A 245 10.43 -23.18 -17.17
C ASN A 245 9.20 -22.29 -16.90
N ALA A 246 8.12 -22.84 -16.32
CA ALA A 246 6.87 -22.08 -16.15
C ALA A 246 6.94 -21.03 -15.05
N ILE A 247 7.79 -21.22 -14.03
CA ILE A 247 7.95 -20.30 -12.90
C ILE A 247 9.23 -19.51 -13.04
N GLN A 248 9.13 -18.19 -12.91
CA GLN A 248 10.28 -17.29 -12.85
C GLN A 248 10.22 -16.43 -11.60
N PHE A 249 11.25 -16.50 -10.76
CA PHE A 249 11.42 -15.60 -9.62
C PHE A 249 12.11 -14.30 -10.03
N SER A 250 11.62 -13.20 -9.51
CA SER A 250 12.20 -11.86 -9.65
C SER A 250 12.55 -11.31 -8.27
N HIS A 251 13.86 -11.29 -7.96
CA HIS A 251 14.36 -10.86 -6.65
C HIS A 251 15.01 -9.47 -6.69
N LYS A 252 15.33 -8.98 -7.88
CA LYS A 252 15.96 -7.68 -8.05
C LYS A 252 14.95 -6.59 -7.69
N LYS A 253 15.36 -5.63 -6.87
CA LYS A 253 14.57 -4.43 -6.65
C LYS A 253 14.38 -3.71 -7.98
N LEU A 254 13.13 -3.57 -8.40
CA LEU A 254 12.77 -2.88 -9.62
C LEU A 254 12.64 -1.38 -9.36
N THR A 255 13.01 -0.57 -10.32
CA THR A 255 12.68 0.87 -10.35
C THR A 255 11.18 1.06 -10.56
N THR A 256 10.68 2.28 -10.33
CA THR A 256 9.27 2.59 -10.58
C THR A 256 8.86 2.35 -12.04
N SER A 257 9.73 2.69 -13.00
CA SER A 257 9.49 2.42 -14.42
C SER A 257 9.48 0.92 -14.72
N GLU A 258 10.43 0.15 -14.18
CA GLU A 258 10.47 -1.31 -14.34
C GLU A 258 9.27 -2.01 -13.70
N LEU A 259 8.66 -1.44 -12.65
CA LEU A 259 7.42 -1.94 -12.06
C LEU A 259 6.19 -1.70 -12.95
N ASN A 260 6.25 -0.70 -13.83
CA ASN A 260 5.20 -0.43 -14.80
C ASN A 260 5.35 -1.28 -16.07
N TYR A 261 6.55 -1.76 -16.35
CA TYR A 261 6.85 -2.65 -17.48
C TYR A 261 6.31 -4.06 -17.25
#